data_d79bc56c16b954970bb0f324771b6238
#
_entry.id   d79bc56c16b954970bb0f324771b6238
#
_cell.length_a   1.000
_cell.length_b   1.000
_cell.length_c   1.000
_cell.angle_alpha   90.00
_cell.angle_beta   90.00
_cell.angle_gamma   90.00
#
_symmetry.space_group_name_H-M   'P 1'
#
loop_
_entity.id
_entity.type
_entity.pdbx_description
1 polymer ?
#
loop_
_entity_poly.entity_id
_entity_poly.type
_entity_poly.pdbx_seq_one_letter_code
_entity_poly.pdbx_strand_id
1 'polypeptide(L)'
;MDRQEVASRTALLGLKAVDEALTDFVSRSGKADGLKQLRCAFLSGTSVGGMDLSEVFWQEHRDDLAGGDARSLSMHTPGDVTSMMAHYLESRGVNIVFSTTISTACSAAGNAIMLGSKMLREGLCDVAIVGGTDSLCRFTMNGFNSLRILDPEICRPFDESRAGLNLGEGAGYLVLTADSEGAVCRLTGWGNANEAY
;
A
#
# COMPACT_ATOMS: atom_id res chain seq x y z
N MET A 1 13.40 -1.52 27.24
CA MET A 1 14.23 -1.55 26.04
C MET A 1 13.34 -1.10 24.88
N ASP A 2 13.52 0.14 24.48
CA ASP A 2 12.77 0.71 23.34
C ASP A 2 13.08 -0.13 22.10
N ARG A 3 12.06 -0.82 21.60
CA ARG A 3 12.11 -1.43 20.27
C ARG A 3 11.98 -0.27 19.27
N GLN A 4 13.08 0.24 18.77
CA GLN A 4 13.03 0.99 17.52
C GLN A 4 12.52 0.00 16.46
N GLU A 5 11.25 0.10 16.10
CA GLU A 5 10.69 -0.62 14.97
C GLU A 5 11.38 -0.09 13.71
N VAL A 6 12.08 -0.97 13.01
CA VAL A 6 12.71 -0.65 11.74
C VAL A 6 11.58 -0.59 10.71
N ALA A 7 11.27 0.60 10.23
CA ALA A 7 10.25 0.81 9.21
C ALA A 7 10.87 0.73 7.80
N SER A 8 10.26 -0.04 6.90
CA SER A 8 10.63 -0.03 5.49
C SER A 8 10.22 1.28 4.80
N ARG A 9 10.91 1.64 3.73
CA ARG A 9 10.53 2.81 2.92
C ARG A 9 9.11 2.69 2.39
N THR A 10 8.69 1.48 2.00
CA THR A 10 7.31 1.18 1.59
C THR A 10 6.31 1.56 2.67
N ALA A 11 6.57 1.17 3.93
CA ALA A 11 5.70 1.52 5.06
C ALA A 11 5.66 3.03 5.31
N LEU A 12 6.81 3.71 5.27
CA LEU A 12 6.90 5.16 5.50
C LEU A 12 6.13 5.96 4.44
N LEU A 13 6.25 5.60 3.17
CA LEU A 13 5.47 6.21 2.08
C LEU A 13 3.96 5.98 2.31
N GLY A 14 3.58 4.75 2.65
CA GLY A 14 2.19 4.39 2.93
C GLY A 14 1.61 5.15 4.12
N LEU A 15 2.34 5.25 5.24
CA LEU A 15 1.91 6.00 6.42
C LEU A 15 1.66 7.47 6.10
N LYS A 16 2.55 8.09 5.32
CA LYS A 16 2.37 9.48 4.89
C LYS A 16 1.10 9.68 4.09
N ALA A 17 0.86 8.82 3.10
CA ALA A 17 -0.33 8.90 2.25
C ALA A 17 -1.64 8.61 3.00
N VAL A 18 -1.62 7.66 3.95
CA VAL A 18 -2.79 7.38 4.80
C VAL A 18 -3.10 8.55 5.72
N ASP A 19 -2.10 9.18 6.35
CA ASP A 19 -2.31 10.35 7.20
C ASP A 19 -2.94 11.50 6.41
N GLU A 20 -2.50 11.73 5.18
CA GLU A 20 -3.08 12.75 4.30
C GLU A 20 -4.54 12.42 3.93
N ALA A 21 -4.82 11.16 3.58
CA ALA A 21 -6.16 10.71 3.25
C ALA A 21 -7.13 10.84 4.43
N LEU A 22 -6.68 10.47 5.64
CA LEU A 22 -7.49 10.62 6.86
C LEU A 22 -7.70 12.09 7.24
N THR A 23 -6.69 12.92 7.08
CA THR A 23 -6.79 14.37 7.33
C THR A 23 -7.81 15.01 6.39
N ASP A 24 -7.77 14.68 5.10
CA ASP A 24 -8.75 15.16 4.13
C ASP A 24 -10.17 14.66 4.46
N PHE A 25 -10.32 13.37 4.79
CA PHE A 25 -11.60 12.80 5.18
C PHE A 25 -12.19 13.51 6.41
N VAL A 26 -11.44 13.69 7.47
CA VAL A 26 -11.88 14.38 8.69
C VAL A 26 -12.26 15.83 8.40
N SER A 27 -11.48 16.53 7.59
CA SER A 27 -11.75 17.93 7.24
C SER A 27 -13.05 18.10 6.45
N ARG A 28 -13.40 17.15 5.60
CA ARG A 28 -14.60 17.19 4.75
C ARG A 28 -15.85 16.68 5.44
N SER A 29 -15.72 15.62 6.23
CA SER A 29 -16.86 14.96 6.87
C SER A 29 -17.20 15.54 8.25
N GLY A 30 -16.31 16.31 8.85
CA GLY A 30 -16.45 16.77 10.25
C GLY A 30 -16.35 15.65 11.29
N LYS A 31 -16.02 14.42 10.89
CA LYS A 31 -16.07 13.21 11.73
C LYS A 31 -14.73 12.91 12.42
N ALA A 32 -14.11 13.90 13.07
CA ALA A 32 -12.82 13.72 13.74
C ALA A 32 -12.84 12.60 14.81
N ASP A 33 -13.89 12.55 15.64
CA ASP A 33 -14.08 11.48 16.64
C ASP A 33 -14.74 10.22 16.06
N GLY A 34 -15.25 10.28 14.84
CA GLY A 34 -16.00 9.19 14.21
C GLY A 34 -15.19 7.94 13.95
N LEU A 35 -13.90 8.08 13.62
CA LEU A 35 -13.03 6.93 13.32
C LEU A 35 -12.82 5.99 14.51
N LYS A 36 -13.01 6.48 15.76
CA LYS A 36 -12.97 5.64 16.97
C LYS A 36 -14.23 4.80 17.15
N GLN A 37 -15.36 5.26 16.63
CA GLN A 37 -16.68 4.63 16.79
C GLN A 37 -17.07 3.82 15.56
N LEU A 38 -16.58 4.21 14.37
CA LEU A 38 -16.87 3.54 13.12
C LEU A 38 -16.00 2.29 12.96
N ARG A 39 -16.58 1.23 12.42
CA ARG A 39 -15.84 0.01 12.08
C ARG A 39 -15.04 0.28 10.81
N CYS A 40 -13.71 0.35 10.94
CA CYS A 40 -12.82 0.66 9.84
C CYS A 40 -12.17 -0.62 9.30
N ALA A 41 -12.23 -0.83 7.99
CA ALA A 41 -11.42 -1.82 7.30
C ALA A 41 -10.19 -1.14 6.68
N PHE A 42 -9.01 -1.73 6.85
CA PHE A 42 -7.76 -1.26 6.24
C PHE A 42 -7.25 -2.29 5.22
N LEU A 43 -7.21 -1.90 3.95
CA LEU A 43 -6.80 -2.78 2.85
C LEU A 43 -5.66 -2.12 2.07
N SER A 44 -4.47 -2.67 2.17
CA SER A 44 -3.27 -2.11 1.54
C SER A 44 -2.74 -3.03 0.45
N GLY A 45 -2.59 -2.48 -0.76
CA GLY A 45 -1.91 -3.13 -1.87
C GLY A 45 -0.42 -2.87 -1.83
N THR A 46 0.39 -3.92 -1.90
CA THR A 46 1.84 -3.80 -2.10
C THR A 46 2.39 -5.05 -2.77
N SER A 47 3.37 -4.87 -3.64
CA SER A 47 4.07 -5.96 -4.33
C SER A 47 5.45 -6.21 -3.76
N VAL A 48 6.09 -5.18 -3.21
CA VAL A 48 7.49 -5.26 -2.77
C VAL A 48 7.64 -5.45 -1.26
N GLY A 49 6.64 -5.10 -0.45
CA GLY A 49 6.76 -5.18 1.01
C GLY A 49 7.96 -4.39 1.53
N GLY A 50 8.74 -4.97 2.44
CA GLY A 50 9.99 -4.40 2.97
C GLY A 50 11.24 -4.90 2.26
N MET A 51 11.18 -5.08 0.95
CA MET A 51 12.31 -5.57 0.15
C MET A 51 13.55 -4.68 0.25
N ASP A 52 13.38 -3.37 0.40
CA ASP A 52 14.46 -2.40 0.61
C ASP A 52 15.35 -2.78 1.80
N LEU A 53 14.75 -3.13 2.94
CA LEU A 53 15.49 -3.59 4.13
C LEU A 53 16.17 -4.94 3.90
N SER A 54 15.49 -5.86 3.21
CA SER A 54 16.04 -7.17 2.88
C SER A 54 17.25 -7.07 1.95
N GLU A 55 17.25 -6.12 1.02
CA GLU A 55 18.39 -5.85 0.15
C GLU A 55 19.60 -5.30 0.92
N VAL A 56 19.36 -4.40 1.88
CA VAL A 56 20.42 -3.89 2.76
C VAL A 56 21.01 -5.04 3.57
N PHE A 57 20.17 -5.84 4.22
CA PHE A 57 20.61 -7.01 4.96
C PHE A 57 21.47 -7.95 4.11
N TRP A 58 21.00 -8.28 2.90
CA TRP A 58 21.73 -9.14 1.98
C TRP A 58 23.09 -8.55 1.58
N GLN A 59 23.17 -7.26 1.29
CA GLN A 59 24.41 -6.60 0.91
C GLN A 59 25.45 -6.63 2.01
N GLU A 60 25.01 -6.45 3.26
CA GLU A 60 25.90 -6.38 4.43
C GLU A 60 26.36 -7.77 4.91
N HIS A 61 25.53 -8.79 4.70
CA HIS A 61 25.72 -10.09 5.34
C HIS A 61 25.78 -11.28 4.36
N ARG A 62 25.83 -11.04 3.04
CA ARG A 62 25.85 -12.12 2.03
C ARG A 62 26.96 -13.16 2.24
N ASP A 63 28.08 -12.78 2.82
CA ASP A 63 29.25 -13.63 3.05
C ASP A 63 29.18 -14.31 4.45
N ASP A 64 28.38 -13.78 5.38
CA ASP A 64 28.08 -14.36 6.70
C ASP A 64 26.64 -14.00 7.14
N LEU A 65 25.66 -14.76 6.65
CA LEU A 65 24.26 -14.53 6.96
C LEU A 65 23.92 -14.77 8.45
N ALA A 66 24.71 -15.59 9.13
CA ALA A 66 24.48 -15.88 10.55
C ALA A 66 24.87 -14.71 11.47
N GLY A 67 25.78 -13.84 11.00
CA GLY A 67 26.20 -12.63 11.72
C GLY A 67 25.20 -11.47 11.60
N GLY A 68 24.22 -11.58 10.70
CA GLY A 68 23.23 -10.52 10.45
C GLY A 68 22.16 -10.41 11.50
N ASP A 69 21.64 -9.20 11.69
CA ASP A 69 20.48 -8.95 12.55
C ASP A 69 19.18 -9.31 11.83
N ALA A 70 18.59 -10.46 12.18
CA ALA A 70 17.34 -10.94 11.60
C ALA A 70 16.16 -9.96 11.76
N ARG A 71 16.25 -8.97 12.66
CA ARG A 71 15.23 -7.90 12.78
C ARG A 71 15.12 -7.06 11.50
N SER A 72 16.18 -6.92 10.74
CA SER A 72 16.18 -6.25 9.43
C SER A 72 15.26 -6.95 8.41
N LEU A 73 14.94 -8.22 8.62
CA LEU A 73 14.03 -9.00 7.79
C LEU A 73 12.58 -9.02 8.32
N SER A 74 12.30 -8.37 9.46
CA SER A 74 10.97 -8.38 10.08
C SER A 74 9.88 -7.74 9.25
N MET A 75 10.25 -6.92 8.25
CA MET A 75 9.33 -6.26 7.32
C MET A 75 9.36 -6.88 5.92
N HIS A 76 9.99 -8.06 5.76
CA HIS A 76 10.22 -8.66 4.44
C HIS A 76 8.93 -8.94 3.68
N THR A 77 7.92 -9.47 4.38
CA THR A 77 6.67 -9.83 3.69
C THR A 77 5.77 -8.62 3.45
N PRO A 78 4.99 -8.62 2.35
CA PRO A 78 3.98 -7.58 2.13
C PRO A 78 3.03 -7.39 3.31
N GLY A 79 2.71 -8.47 4.02
CA GLY A 79 1.84 -8.46 5.20
C GLY A 79 2.38 -7.65 6.37
N ASP A 80 3.69 -7.68 6.58
CA ASP A 80 4.34 -6.96 7.67
C ASP A 80 4.18 -5.45 7.52
N VAL A 81 4.30 -4.94 6.29
CA VAL A 81 4.06 -3.51 5.97
C VAL A 81 2.63 -3.11 6.34
N THR A 82 1.65 -3.88 5.90
CA THR A 82 0.24 -3.60 6.22
C THR A 82 -0.03 -3.68 7.72
N SER A 83 0.52 -4.67 8.41
CA SER A 83 0.35 -4.85 9.86
C SER A 83 0.93 -3.66 10.63
N MET A 84 2.13 -3.21 10.28
CA MET A 84 2.74 -2.03 10.88
C MET A 84 1.85 -0.78 10.68
N MET A 85 1.35 -0.56 9.47
CA MET A 85 0.48 0.57 9.17
C MET A 85 -0.85 0.47 9.93
N ALA A 86 -1.43 -0.72 10.05
CA ALA A 86 -2.66 -0.94 10.83
C ALA A 86 -2.44 -0.61 12.31
N HIS A 87 -1.35 -1.09 12.93
CA HIS A 87 -1.00 -0.75 14.31
C HIS A 87 -0.81 0.76 14.52
N TYR A 88 -0.17 1.43 13.55
CA TYR A 88 -0.06 2.89 13.60
C TYR A 88 -1.44 3.56 13.60
N LEU A 89 -2.35 3.14 12.73
CA LEU A 89 -3.71 3.68 12.67
C LEU A 89 -4.48 3.43 13.97
N GLU A 90 -4.37 2.24 14.55
CA GLU A 90 -4.95 1.90 15.86
C GLU A 90 -4.39 2.80 16.97
N SER A 91 -3.08 3.07 16.98
CA SER A 91 -2.45 3.98 17.93
C SER A 91 -2.96 5.42 17.82
N ARG A 92 -3.44 5.81 16.64
CA ARG A 92 -4.10 7.10 16.37
C ARG A 92 -5.61 7.08 16.70
N GLY A 93 -6.10 5.97 17.21
CA GLY A 93 -7.49 5.79 17.63
C GLY A 93 -8.45 5.42 16.51
N VAL A 94 -7.97 4.90 15.38
CA VAL A 94 -8.81 4.31 14.34
C VAL A 94 -9.24 2.91 14.79
N ASN A 95 -10.54 2.63 14.79
CA ASN A 95 -11.07 1.32 15.17
C ASN A 95 -10.99 0.35 13.98
N ILE A 96 -9.83 -0.32 13.83
CA ILE A 96 -9.61 -1.30 12.75
C ILE A 96 -10.27 -2.63 13.12
N VAL A 97 -11.36 -2.99 12.46
CA VAL A 97 -12.05 -4.27 12.64
C VAL A 97 -11.59 -5.34 11.66
N PHE A 98 -10.91 -4.94 10.61
CA PHE A 98 -10.35 -5.84 9.60
C PHE A 98 -9.16 -5.18 8.91
N SER A 99 -8.06 -5.91 8.77
CA SER A 99 -6.94 -5.48 7.95
C SER A 99 -6.44 -6.62 7.07
N THR A 100 -6.03 -6.30 5.85
CA THR A 100 -5.45 -7.29 4.93
C THR A 100 -4.54 -6.65 3.91
N THR A 101 -3.61 -7.45 3.42
CA THR A 101 -2.73 -7.10 2.31
C THR A 101 -3.24 -7.71 1.02
N ILE A 102 -3.29 -6.91 -0.01
CA ILE A 102 -3.54 -7.36 -1.38
C ILE A 102 -2.20 -7.34 -2.12
N SER A 103 -1.78 -8.49 -2.64
CA SER A 103 -0.54 -8.61 -3.42
C SER A 103 -0.84 -9.29 -4.75
N THR A 104 -1.41 -8.51 -5.67
CA THR A 104 -1.77 -8.94 -7.02
C THR A 104 -1.00 -8.11 -8.06
N ALA A 105 0.30 -7.95 -7.82
CA ALA A 105 1.21 -7.13 -8.63
C ALA A 105 0.65 -5.71 -8.87
N CYS A 106 0.77 -5.18 -10.09
CA CYS A 106 0.37 -3.80 -10.44
C CYS A 106 -1.12 -3.50 -10.19
N SER A 107 -1.97 -4.52 -10.04
CA SER A 107 -3.40 -4.36 -9.77
C SER A 107 -3.76 -4.32 -8.27
N ALA A 108 -2.78 -4.46 -7.38
CA ALA A 108 -3.01 -4.65 -5.94
C ALA A 108 -3.85 -3.51 -5.31
N ALA A 109 -3.50 -2.26 -5.56
CA ALA A 109 -4.25 -1.11 -5.04
C ALA A 109 -5.69 -1.04 -5.60
N GLY A 110 -5.87 -1.34 -6.90
CA GLY A 110 -7.20 -1.44 -7.51
C GLY A 110 -8.06 -2.52 -6.88
N ASN A 111 -7.48 -3.68 -6.60
CA ASN A 111 -8.15 -4.79 -5.92
C ASN A 111 -8.48 -4.46 -4.45
N ALA A 112 -7.63 -3.68 -3.76
CA ALA A 112 -7.92 -3.18 -2.42
C ALA A 112 -9.15 -2.25 -2.43
N ILE A 113 -9.25 -1.33 -3.39
CA ILE A 113 -10.42 -0.45 -3.58
C ILE A 113 -11.68 -1.28 -3.84
N MET A 114 -11.59 -2.26 -4.73
CA MET A 114 -12.71 -3.15 -5.05
C MET A 114 -13.19 -3.94 -3.82
N LEU A 115 -12.27 -4.53 -3.05
CA LEU A 115 -12.62 -5.30 -1.86
C LEU A 115 -13.24 -4.41 -0.78
N GLY A 116 -12.66 -3.24 -0.50
CA GLY A 116 -13.21 -2.28 0.47
C GLY A 116 -14.62 -1.81 0.08
N SER A 117 -14.86 -1.56 -1.21
CA SER A 117 -16.17 -1.20 -1.71
C SER A 117 -17.21 -2.32 -1.53
N LYS A 118 -16.80 -3.58 -1.71
CA LYS A 118 -17.66 -4.73 -1.43
C LYS A 118 -17.98 -4.83 0.06
N MET A 119 -16.98 -4.67 0.93
CA MET A 119 -17.16 -4.74 2.38
C MET A 119 -18.15 -3.66 2.88
N LEU A 120 -18.03 -2.43 2.38
CA LEU A 120 -18.99 -1.36 2.68
C LEU A 120 -20.40 -1.71 2.23
N ARG A 121 -20.56 -2.21 1.01
CA ARG A 121 -21.85 -2.57 0.45
C ARG A 121 -22.54 -3.70 1.21
N GLU A 122 -21.76 -4.66 1.72
CA GLU A 122 -22.26 -5.78 2.53
C GLU A 122 -22.38 -5.42 4.04
N GLY A 123 -22.12 -4.16 4.43
CA GLY A 123 -22.21 -3.71 5.81
C GLY A 123 -21.19 -4.32 6.76
N LEU A 124 -20.08 -4.84 6.24
CA LEU A 124 -18.99 -5.44 7.04
C LEU A 124 -18.13 -4.39 7.72
N CYS A 125 -18.09 -3.17 7.19
CA CYS A 125 -17.45 -2.00 7.79
C CYS A 125 -18.25 -0.74 7.48
N ASP A 126 -17.96 0.34 8.20
CA ASP A 126 -18.59 1.65 8.02
C ASP A 126 -17.69 2.58 7.21
N VAL A 127 -16.37 2.36 7.31
CA VAL A 127 -15.32 3.05 6.58
C VAL A 127 -14.34 2.02 6.03
N ALA A 128 -13.88 2.19 4.79
CA ALA A 128 -12.80 1.42 4.23
C ALA A 128 -11.64 2.34 3.80
N ILE A 129 -10.49 2.18 4.43
CA ILE A 129 -9.23 2.84 4.09
C ILE A 129 -8.51 1.91 3.12
N VAL A 130 -8.42 2.31 1.86
CA VAL A 130 -8.00 1.44 0.77
C VAL A 130 -6.98 2.12 -0.13
N GLY A 131 -6.02 1.37 -0.63
CA GLY A 131 -5.00 1.94 -1.51
C GLY A 131 -3.81 1.02 -1.66
N GLY A 132 -2.64 1.61 -1.89
CA GLY A 132 -1.41 0.85 -2.00
C GLY A 132 -0.18 1.71 -1.84
N THR A 133 0.94 1.03 -1.63
CA THR A 133 2.26 1.63 -1.43
C THR A 133 3.34 0.68 -1.90
N ASP A 134 4.24 1.16 -2.75
CA ASP A 134 5.45 0.44 -3.15
C ASP A 134 6.64 1.39 -3.20
N SER A 135 7.77 0.97 -2.66
CA SER A 135 9.05 1.66 -2.80
C SER A 135 9.85 1.13 -3.98
N LEU A 136 10.74 1.96 -4.50
CA LEU A 136 11.68 1.54 -5.53
C LEU A 136 12.80 0.73 -4.88
N CYS A 137 12.97 -0.53 -5.31
CA CYS A 137 14.01 -1.41 -4.85
C CYS A 137 14.80 -2.04 -6.02
N ARG A 138 16.01 -2.50 -5.75
CA ARG A 138 16.87 -3.10 -6.78
C ARG A 138 16.30 -4.39 -7.36
N PHE A 139 15.62 -5.17 -6.53
CA PHE A 139 14.95 -6.39 -6.96
C PHE A 139 13.95 -6.08 -8.08
N THR A 140 13.08 -5.10 -7.88
CA THR A 140 12.10 -4.67 -8.88
C THR A 140 12.79 -4.10 -10.12
N MET A 141 13.79 -3.21 -9.93
CA MET A 141 14.54 -2.61 -11.04
C MET A 141 15.21 -3.67 -11.91
N ASN A 142 15.91 -4.62 -11.30
CA ASN A 142 16.60 -5.69 -12.02
C ASN A 142 15.63 -6.67 -12.68
N GLY A 143 14.52 -6.97 -12.01
CA GLY A 143 13.45 -7.79 -12.57
C GLY A 143 12.90 -7.21 -13.87
N PHE A 144 12.45 -5.97 -13.85
CA PHE A 144 11.93 -5.27 -15.03
C PHE A 144 13.00 -5.05 -16.11
N ASN A 145 14.25 -4.75 -15.72
CA ASN A 145 15.35 -4.63 -16.66
C ASN A 145 15.65 -5.97 -17.38
N SER A 146 15.54 -7.09 -16.69
CA SER A 146 15.74 -8.42 -17.29
C SER A 146 14.68 -8.74 -18.34
N LEU A 147 13.48 -8.18 -18.20
CA LEU A 147 12.39 -8.30 -19.17
C LEU A 147 12.57 -7.36 -20.38
N ARG A 148 13.56 -6.44 -20.34
CA ARG A 148 13.84 -5.47 -21.40
C ARG A 148 12.65 -4.56 -21.74
N ILE A 149 11.90 -4.15 -20.73
CA ILE A 149 10.70 -3.31 -20.89
C ILE A 149 10.87 -1.91 -20.30
N LEU A 150 12.09 -1.55 -19.88
CA LEU A 150 12.40 -0.20 -19.41
C LEU A 150 12.74 0.72 -20.58
N ASP A 151 12.20 1.95 -20.55
CA ASP A 151 12.53 3.01 -21.49
C ASP A 151 13.66 3.88 -20.91
N PRO A 152 14.77 4.11 -21.62
CA PRO A 152 15.81 5.03 -21.19
C PRO A 152 15.36 6.50 -21.20
N GLU A 153 14.29 6.82 -21.92
CA GLU A 153 13.65 8.13 -21.96
C GLU A 153 12.39 8.14 -21.08
N ILE A 154 11.75 9.31 -20.95
CA ILE A 154 10.47 9.42 -20.24
C ILE A 154 9.42 8.60 -20.97
N CYS A 155 8.76 7.70 -20.25
CA CYS A 155 7.72 6.84 -20.79
C CYS A 155 6.55 7.65 -21.36
N ARG A 156 6.00 7.14 -22.45
CA ARG A 156 4.89 7.74 -23.23
C ARG A 156 3.70 6.77 -23.23
N PRO A 157 2.90 6.72 -22.14
CA PRO A 157 1.79 5.80 -22.06
C PRO A 157 0.80 5.97 -23.23
N PHE A 158 0.42 4.86 -23.84
CA PHE A 158 -0.50 4.78 -24.99
C PHE A 158 0.00 5.41 -26.30
N ASP A 159 1.19 6.02 -26.32
CA ASP A 159 1.77 6.58 -27.53
C ASP A 159 2.24 5.47 -28.48
N GLU A 160 2.12 5.69 -29.80
CA GLU A 160 2.57 4.75 -30.82
C GLU A 160 4.10 4.55 -30.77
N SER A 161 4.85 5.61 -30.43
CA SER A 161 6.31 5.59 -30.31
C SER A 161 6.85 5.10 -28.96
N ARG A 162 5.99 4.58 -28.08
CA ARG A 162 6.44 4.11 -26.77
C ARG A 162 7.47 2.97 -26.89
N ALA A 163 8.55 3.06 -26.12
CA ALA A 163 9.62 2.07 -26.12
C ALA A 163 9.66 1.23 -24.83
N GLY A 164 8.95 1.64 -23.79
CA GLY A 164 8.94 0.95 -22.51
C GLY A 164 8.28 1.77 -21.41
N LEU A 165 8.68 1.48 -20.18
CA LEU A 165 8.18 2.16 -18.98
C LEU A 165 9.34 2.66 -18.11
N ASN A 166 9.05 3.59 -17.20
CA ASN A 166 9.95 3.99 -16.12
C ASN A 166 9.40 3.47 -14.80
N LEU A 167 10.31 3.02 -13.94
CA LEU A 167 9.96 2.62 -12.58
C LEU A 167 9.99 3.83 -11.66
N GLY A 168 9.10 3.82 -10.67
CA GLY A 168 9.00 4.83 -9.63
C GLY A 168 8.60 4.20 -8.31
N GLU A 169 8.42 5.03 -7.31
CA GLU A 169 7.85 4.67 -6.02
C GLU A 169 6.71 5.62 -5.69
N GLY A 170 5.79 5.17 -4.85
CA GLY A 170 4.67 6.00 -4.44
C GLY A 170 3.71 5.28 -3.52
N ALA A 171 2.83 6.08 -2.94
CA ALA A 171 1.70 5.59 -2.16
C ALA A 171 0.47 6.46 -2.43
N GLY A 172 -0.70 5.84 -2.40
CA GLY A 172 -1.97 6.52 -2.53
C GLY A 172 -3.07 5.76 -1.82
N TYR A 173 -3.84 6.48 -1.00
CA TYR A 173 -4.95 5.90 -0.26
C TYR A 173 -6.22 6.73 -0.42
N LEU A 174 -7.34 6.05 -0.37
CA LEU A 174 -8.69 6.61 -0.39
C LEU A 174 -9.41 6.19 0.89
N VAL A 175 -10.29 7.05 1.38
CA VAL A 175 -11.23 6.72 2.43
C VAL A 175 -12.61 6.61 1.78
N LEU A 176 -13.19 5.41 1.81
CA LEU A 176 -14.48 5.10 1.24
C LEU A 176 -15.54 5.00 2.35
N THR A 177 -16.71 5.54 2.09
CA THR A 177 -17.90 5.42 2.94
C THR A 177 -19.15 5.19 2.09
N ALA A 178 -20.23 4.72 2.71
CA ALA A 178 -21.55 4.68 2.07
C ALA A 178 -22.24 6.05 2.11
N ASP A 179 -21.79 6.98 2.96
CA ASP A 179 -22.30 8.33 3.09
C ASP A 179 -21.73 9.22 1.98
N SER A 180 -22.58 10.05 1.39
CA SER A 180 -22.21 11.00 0.33
C SER A 180 -21.79 12.37 0.85
N GLU A 181 -21.94 12.64 2.16
CA GLU A 181 -21.61 13.93 2.76
C GLU A 181 -20.07 14.16 2.70
N GLY A 182 -19.66 15.28 2.12
CA GLY A 182 -18.24 15.61 1.91
C GLY A 182 -17.51 14.76 0.87
N ALA A 183 -18.20 13.87 0.15
CA ALA A 183 -17.60 13.02 -0.86
C ALA A 183 -17.08 13.82 -2.05
N VAL A 184 -15.85 13.51 -2.50
CA VAL A 184 -15.22 14.11 -3.68
C VAL A 184 -15.79 13.49 -4.97
N CYS A 185 -16.03 12.18 -4.93
CA CYS A 185 -16.54 11.42 -6.07
C CYS A 185 -17.29 10.18 -5.59
N ARG A 186 -17.95 9.51 -6.52
CA ARG A 186 -18.67 8.27 -6.28
C ARG A 186 -18.07 7.14 -7.11
N LEU A 187 -17.76 6.02 -6.45
CA LEU A 187 -17.38 4.79 -7.13
C LEU A 187 -18.67 4.07 -7.59
N THR A 188 -18.87 4.00 -8.90
CA THR A 188 -20.11 3.46 -9.49
C THR A 188 -20.01 2.02 -9.94
N GLY A 189 -18.79 1.50 -10.09
CA GLY A 189 -18.56 0.11 -10.51
C GLY A 189 -17.10 -0.25 -10.52
N TRP A 190 -16.84 -1.52 -10.65
CA TRP A 190 -15.50 -2.12 -10.78
C TRP A 190 -15.56 -3.42 -11.56
N GLY A 191 -14.43 -3.84 -12.06
CA GLY A 191 -14.27 -5.13 -12.73
C GLY A 191 -12.85 -5.64 -12.58
N ASN A 192 -12.69 -6.94 -12.66
CA ASN A 192 -11.41 -7.61 -12.66
C ASN A 192 -11.39 -8.65 -13.77
N ALA A 193 -10.28 -8.76 -14.47
CA ALA A 193 -10.06 -9.74 -15.50
C ALA A 193 -8.63 -10.28 -15.41
N ASN A 194 -8.45 -11.51 -15.84
CA ASN A 194 -7.15 -12.13 -15.96
C ASN A 194 -6.77 -12.27 -17.43
N GLU A 195 -5.55 -11.88 -17.76
CA GLU A 195 -4.97 -12.13 -19.07
C GLU A 195 -4.28 -13.48 -19.08
N ALA A 196 -4.55 -14.28 -20.10
CA ALA A 196 -4.09 -15.67 -20.19
C ALA A 196 -2.99 -15.88 -21.25
N TYR A 197 -2.36 -14.80 -21.77
CA TYR A 197 -1.36 -14.83 -22.85
C TYR A 197 0.02 -14.47 -22.36
#